data_a916346ac7e209fc14d0f3982d0d32e2
#
_entry.id   a916346ac7e209fc14d0f3982d0d32e2
#
_cell.length_a   1.000
_cell.length_b   1.000
_cell.length_c   1.000
_cell.angle_alpha   90.00
_cell.angle_beta   90.00
_cell.angle_gamma   90.00
#
_symmetry.space_group_name_H-M   'P 1'
#
loop_
_entity.id
_entity.type
_entity.pdbx_description
1 polymer ?
#
loop_
_entity_poly.entity_id
_entity_poly.type
_entity_poly.pdbx_seq_one_letter_code
_entity_poly.pdbx_strand_id
1 'polypeptide(L)'
;MYDVAIIGAGVIGSAIARELSRYQANICVIEREEDVCNGTSKANSAIIHAGFDAKPNSLKAKLNVRGNELMDALSKELDIPFKRNGSLVVCTKDQDRAGLDELLEKAAVNGVPGCRIVEREELVQMEPNVADDVTCALYAPTGGIVCPFHMTMAFAENACVNGVSFFSNTEVKHIAKSENGYAIRTLHTDSNEEEVFEAKVVINAAGVYADELNNMVSANKLHITARKGEYCLLDKDAGTHVTHTIFQLPSKMGKGVLVSPTVHGNLLVGPTALDVEDKEALNTTGEGLSSLAATSSMSVKNVPMRQVITSFAGLRAHEDGNDFVIGEAADAKGFINVAGIESPGLSSAPAIGEMVAELVKEMLTLSEKADFIPTRKGILHPEELSLEERNELIKNQPAYGNIICRCEMISEGEILDAIHRPLGARSLDAVKRRTRAGMGRCQAGFCSPRTMEILERELKLSMFDITKNGVSSNIAIGLNKDI
;
A
#
# COMPACT_ATOMS: atom_id res chain seq x y z
N MET A 1 -2.31 29.64 -5.72
CA MET A 1 -3.30 29.10 -4.76
C MET A 1 -4.01 27.92 -5.39
N TYR A 2 -4.03 26.76 -4.73
CA TYR A 2 -4.73 25.55 -5.15
C TYR A 2 -6.19 25.57 -4.65
N ASP A 3 -7.06 24.85 -5.34
CA ASP A 3 -8.39 24.57 -4.81
C ASP A 3 -8.32 23.53 -3.69
N VAL A 4 -7.48 22.49 -3.87
CA VAL A 4 -7.28 21.40 -2.91
C VAL A 4 -5.79 21.07 -2.79
N ALA A 5 -5.29 20.99 -1.57
CA ALA A 5 -3.99 20.41 -1.23
C ALA A 5 -4.18 19.11 -0.43
N ILE A 6 -3.64 18.01 -0.93
CA ILE A 6 -3.65 16.70 -0.28
C ILE A 6 -2.27 16.46 0.35
N ILE A 7 -2.21 16.16 1.64
CA ILE A 7 -0.94 15.90 2.33
C ILE A 7 -0.77 14.40 2.51
N GLY A 8 0.26 13.86 1.85
CA GLY A 8 0.61 12.44 1.81
C GLY A 8 0.19 11.75 0.51
N ALA A 9 1.19 11.09 -0.15
CA ALA A 9 1.00 10.31 -1.38
C ALA A 9 1.04 8.78 -1.12
N GLY A 10 0.54 8.35 0.04
CA GLY A 10 0.18 6.97 0.30
C GLY A 10 -1.06 6.55 -0.51
N VAL A 11 -1.49 5.29 -0.36
CA VAL A 11 -2.65 4.76 -1.09
C VAL A 11 -3.92 5.59 -0.91
N ILE A 12 -4.10 6.19 0.28
CA ILE A 12 -5.27 7.02 0.60
C ILE A 12 -5.22 8.34 -0.14
N GLY A 13 -4.14 9.12 0.01
CA GLY A 13 -4.00 10.41 -0.69
C GLY A 13 -4.01 10.24 -2.21
N SER A 14 -3.41 9.16 -2.73
CA SER A 14 -3.42 8.85 -4.16
C SER A 14 -4.82 8.48 -4.67
N ALA A 15 -5.61 7.72 -3.89
CA ALA A 15 -6.99 7.40 -4.25
C ALA A 15 -7.88 8.66 -4.26
N ILE A 16 -7.73 9.54 -3.25
CA ILE A 16 -8.43 10.82 -3.19
C ILE A 16 -8.04 11.72 -4.36
N ALA A 17 -6.74 11.81 -4.66
CA ALA A 17 -6.24 12.59 -5.79
C ALA A 17 -6.86 12.12 -7.12
N ARG A 18 -6.95 10.79 -7.33
CA ARG A 18 -7.60 10.21 -8.51
C ARG A 18 -9.07 10.59 -8.61
N GLU A 19 -9.83 10.41 -7.54
CA GLU A 19 -11.27 10.72 -7.60
C GLU A 19 -11.53 12.22 -7.79
N LEU A 20 -10.77 13.08 -7.11
CA LEU A 20 -10.85 14.52 -7.31
C LEU A 20 -10.38 14.98 -8.70
N SER A 21 -9.46 14.25 -9.34
CA SER A 21 -8.98 14.58 -10.68
C SER A 21 -10.05 14.47 -11.78
N ARG A 22 -11.24 13.91 -11.47
CA ARG A 22 -12.42 13.90 -12.34
C ARG A 22 -13.05 15.29 -12.52
N TYR A 23 -12.71 16.22 -11.65
CA TYR A 23 -13.34 17.54 -11.57
C TYR A 23 -12.40 18.64 -12.02
N GLN A 24 -13.00 19.76 -12.48
CA GLN A 24 -12.28 20.99 -12.81
C GLN A 24 -11.83 21.68 -11.52
N ALA A 25 -10.65 21.31 -11.03
CA ALA A 25 -10.03 21.88 -9.83
C ALA A 25 -8.52 21.88 -10.00
N ASN A 26 -7.86 22.87 -9.40
CA ASN A 26 -6.41 22.92 -9.28
C ASN A 26 -6.01 22.18 -8.00
N ILE A 27 -5.42 20.98 -8.16
CA ILE A 27 -5.14 20.04 -7.07
C ILE A 27 -3.65 19.78 -6.98
N CYS A 28 -3.11 19.81 -5.76
CA CYS A 28 -1.76 19.33 -5.51
C CYS A 28 -1.73 18.24 -4.43
N VAL A 29 -0.73 17.38 -4.53
CA VAL A 29 -0.34 16.39 -3.51
C VAL A 29 1.06 16.74 -3.02
N ILE A 30 1.22 16.84 -1.71
CA ILE A 30 2.50 17.17 -1.05
C ILE A 30 2.96 15.92 -0.31
N GLU A 31 4.15 15.39 -0.67
CA GLU A 31 4.72 14.17 -0.13
C GLU A 31 6.13 14.43 0.42
N ARG A 32 6.36 14.00 1.66
CA ARG A 32 7.65 14.12 2.35
C ARG A 32 8.76 13.32 1.67
N GLU A 33 8.41 12.16 1.19
CA GLU A 33 9.35 11.22 0.60
C GLU A 33 9.63 11.54 -0.88
N GLU A 34 10.68 10.92 -1.43
CA GLU A 34 11.07 11.10 -2.84
C GLU A 34 10.06 10.57 -3.85
N ASP A 35 9.17 9.68 -3.41
CA ASP A 35 8.26 8.93 -4.27
C ASP A 35 6.96 8.61 -3.56
N VAL A 36 5.92 8.39 -4.32
CA VAL A 36 4.63 7.88 -3.82
C VAL A 36 4.78 6.47 -3.23
N CYS A 37 3.85 6.06 -2.38
CA CYS A 37 3.86 4.72 -1.77
C CYS A 37 5.10 4.46 -0.90
N ASN A 38 5.63 5.44 -0.21
CA ASN A 38 6.88 5.28 0.57
C ASN A 38 6.65 5.11 2.08
N GLY A 39 5.43 5.36 2.58
CA GLY A 39 5.02 5.10 3.98
C GLY A 39 4.45 3.68 4.19
N THR A 40 3.43 3.56 5.03
CA THR A 40 2.74 2.28 5.36
C THR A 40 2.20 1.54 4.12
N SER A 41 1.90 2.27 3.04
CA SER A 41 1.39 1.69 1.80
C SER A 41 2.36 0.71 1.14
N LYS A 42 3.69 0.81 1.38
CA LYS A 42 4.69 -0.17 0.90
C LYS A 42 4.91 -1.34 1.86
N ALA A 43 4.37 -1.29 3.08
CA ALA A 43 4.71 -2.24 4.15
C ALA A 43 3.44 -2.69 4.90
N ASN A 44 2.66 -3.55 4.27
CA ASN A 44 1.39 -4.08 4.77
C ASN A 44 1.18 -5.53 4.28
N SER A 45 0.03 -6.12 4.61
CA SER A 45 -0.30 -7.50 4.27
C SER A 45 -0.75 -7.71 2.82
N ALA A 46 -0.88 -6.68 2.02
CA ALA A 46 -1.31 -6.75 0.60
C ALA A 46 -2.71 -7.40 0.38
N ILE A 47 -3.62 -7.24 1.34
CA ILE A 47 -4.93 -7.92 1.34
C ILE A 47 -6.05 -6.94 1.02
N ILE A 48 -6.95 -7.36 0.15
CA ILE A 48 -8.28 -6.78 -0.03
C ILE A 48 -9.23 -7.58 0.84
N HIS A 49 -9.51 -7.05 2.03
CA HIS A 49 -10.38 -7.70 3.03
C HIS A 49 -11.84 -7.78 2.53
N ALA A 50 -12.51 -8.87 2.84
CA ALA A 50 -13.92 -9.06 2.48
C ALA A 50 -14.88 -8.14 3.26
N GLY A 51 -14.57 -7.81 4.53
CA GLY A 51 -15.39 -6.90 5.35
C GLY A 51 -16.08 -7.55 6.56
N PHE A 52 -15.81 -8.82 6.84
CA PHE A 52 -16.50 -9.60 7.89
C PHE A 52 -16.11 -9.19 9.33
N ASP A 53 -14.96 -8.56 9.54
CA ASP A 53 -14.38 -8.35 10.87
C ASP A 53 -14.74 -6.98 11.49
N ALA A 54 -14.93 -5.96 10.66
CA ALA A 54 -15.19 -4.60 11.13
C ALA A 54 -16.52 -4.48 11.89
N LYS A 55 -16.54 -3.64 12.92
CA LYS A 55 -17.75 -3.38 13.72
C LYS A 55 -18.88 -2.88 12.82
N PRO A 56 -20.06 -3.49 12.86
CA PRO A 56 -21.21 -3.05 12.07
C PRO A 56 -21.49 -1.55 12.24
N ASN A 57 -21.88 -0.90 11.13
CA ASN A 57 -22.15 0.54 11.02
C ASN A 57 -20.95 1.48 11.18
N SER A 58 -19.74 1.00 11.46
CA SER A 58 -18.51 1.81 11.46
C SER A 58 -18.12 2.24 10.04
N LEU A 59 -17.27 3.28 9.94
CA LEU A 59 -16.67 3.67 8.65
C LEU A 59 -15.79 2.55 8.09
N LYS A 60 -15.03 1.85 8.95
CA LYS A 60 -14.26 0.66 8.55
C LYS A 60 -15.13 -0.38 7.85
N ALA A 61 -16.32 -0.69 8.37
CA ALA A 61 -17.21 -1.68 7.76
C ALA A 61 -17.72 -1.21 6.39
N LYS A 62 -18.31 -0.02 6.35
CA LYS A 62 -18.93 0.53 5.12
C LYS A 62 -17.91 0.70 3.99
N LEU A 63 -16.77 1.33 4.29
CA LEU A 63 -15.76 1.65 3.29
C LEU A 63 -14.96 0.43 2.85
N ASN A 64 -14.78 -0.57 3.73
CA ASN A 64 -14.15 -1.83 3.32
C ASN A 64 -15.00 -2.62 2.33
N VAL A 65 -16.28 -2.80 2.61
CA VAL A 65 -17.18 -3.53 1.69
C VAL A 65 -17.28 -2.82 0.36
N ARG A 66 -17.52 -1.49 0.38
CA ARG A 66 -17.57 -0.68 -0.85
C ARG A 66 -16.26 -0.72 -1.63
N GLY A 67 -15.11 -0.55 -0.95
CA GLY A 67 -13.80 -0.60 -1.60
C GLY A 67 -13.48 -1.98 -2.18
N ASN A 68 -13.88 -3.06 -1.50
CA ASN A 68 -13.76 -4.43 -2.01
C ASN A 68 -14.57 -4.63 -3.30
N GLU A 69 -15.79 -4.12 -3.38
CA GLU A 69 -16.65 -4.18 -4.58
C GLU A 69 -16.01 -3.47 -5.78
N LEU A 70 -15.36 -2.33 -5.54
CA LEU A 70 -14.74 -1.53 -6.59
C LEU A 70 -13.51 -2.20 -7.23
N MET A 71 -12.84 -3.12 -6.53
CA MET A 71 -11.54 -3.65 -6.95
C MET A 71 -11.56 -4.41 -8.27
N ASP A 72 -12.63 -5.14 -8.61
CA ASP A 72 -12.70 -5.91 -9.87
C ASP A 72 -12.72 -5.01 -11.11
N ALA A 73 -13.37 -3.85 -11.02
CA ALA A 73 -13.37 -2.86 -12.09
C ALA A 73 -12.05 -2.09 -12.11
N LEU A 74 -11.64 -1.53 -10.96
CA LEU A 74 -10.44 -0.71 -10.86
C LEU A 74 -9.15 -1.45 -11.23
N SER A 75 -9.05 -2.73 -10.87
CA SER A 75 -7.87 -3.54 -11.22
C SER A 75 -7.70 -3.67 -12.73
N LYS A 76 -8.80 -3.75 -13.50
CA LYS A 76 -8.78 -3.82 -14.96
C LYS A 76 -8.57 -2.44 -15.59
N GLU A 77 -9.26 -1.41 -15.10
CA GLU A 77 -9.15 -0.04 -15.61
C GLU A 77 -7.74 0.53 -15.47
N LEU A 78 -7.10 0.22 -14.34
CA LEU A 78 -5.80 0.80 -13.96
C LEU A 78 -4.64 -0.20 -14.08
N ASP A 79 -4.90 -1.41 -14.57
CA ASP A 79 -3.91 -2.46 -14.72
C ASP A 79 -3.15 -2.71 -13.40
N ILE A 80 -3.92 -3.07 -12.36
CA ILE A 80 -3.40 -3.35 -11.02
C ILE A 80 -3.38 -4.86 -10.82
N PRO A 81 -2.22 -5.46 -10.52
CA PRO A 81 -2.14 -6.89 -10.17
C PRO A 81 -3.00 -7.20 -8.94
N PHE A 82 -4.08 -7.93 -9.16
CA PHE A 82 -5.10 -8.28 -8.18
C PHE A 82 -5.64 -9.68 -8.44
N LYS A 83 -5.95 -10.42 -7.35
CA LYS A 83 -6.53 -11.77 -7.44
C LYS A 83 -7.53 -11.99 -6.31
N ARG A 84 -8.73 -12.46 -6.66
CA ARG A 84 -9.70 -13.02 -5.70
C ARG A 84 -9.23 -14.43 -5.31
N ASN A 85 -8.59 -14.57 -4.16
CA ASN A 85 -8.13 -15.87 -3.66
C ASN A 85 -8.93 -16.36 -2.45
N GLY A 86 -9.88 -15.55 -1.94
CA GLY A 86 -10.65 -15.87 -0.75
C GLY A 86 -9.84 -15.77 0.54
N SER A 87 -10.55 -15.71 1.66
CA SER A 87 -9.98 -15.67 3.00
C SER A 87 -10.57 -16.76 3.87
N LEU A 88 -9.74 -17.37 4.71
CA LEU A 88 -10.14 -18.37 5.70
C LEU A 88 -9.74 -17.88 7.08
N VAL A 89 -10.71 -17.74 8.02
CA VAL A 89 -10.43 -17.51 9.44
C VAL A 89 -10.54 -18.85 10.14
N VAL A 90 -9.41 -19.42 10.53
CA VAL A 90 -9.36 -20.78 11.10
C VAL A 90 -9.63 -20.79 12.60
N CYS A 91 -10.34 -21.81 13.07
CA CYS A 91 -10.59 -22.10 14.48
C CYS A 91 -9.90 -23.41 14.87
N THR A 92 -9.07 -23.37 15.91
CA THR A 92 -8.39 -24.57 16.44
C THR A 92 -9.27 -25.27 17.50
N LYS A 93 -8.94 -26.52 17.81
CA LYS A 93 -9.66 -27.33 18.82
C LYS A 93 -9.70 -26.69 20.22
N ASP A 94 -8.76 -25.80 20.54
CA ASP A 94 -8.66 -25.11 21.83
C ASP A 94 -9.40 -23.76 21.82
N GLN A 95 -10.02 -23.36 20.71
CA GLN A 95 -10.77 -22.13 20.55
C GLN A 95 -12.28 -22.39 20.51
N ASP A 96 -13.04 -21.38 20.93
CA ASP A 96 -14.52 -21.45 20.85
C ASP A 96 -14.99 -21.11 19.43
N ARG A 97 -15.71 -22.04 18.82
CA ARG A 97 -16.35 -21.86 17.50
C ARG A 97 -17.32 -20.65 17.47
N ALA A 98 -17.90 -20.29 18.61
CA ALA A 98 -18.78 -19.13 18.72
C ALA A 98 -18.15 -17.84 18.15
N GLY A 99 -16.83 -17.73 18.22
CA GLY A 99 -16.12 -16.59 17.59
C GLY A 99 -16.23 -16.56 16.06
N LEU A 100 -16.33 -17.71 15.39
CA LEU A 100 -16.61 -17.75 13.93
C LEU A 100 -18.05 -17.40 13.62
N ASP A 101 -19.00 -17.85 14.46
CA ASP A 101 -20.43 -17.53 14.30
C ASP A 101 -20.67 -16.03 14.46
N GLU A 102 -20.03 -15.39 15.43
CA GLU A 102 -20.03 -13.92 15.58
C GLU A 102 -19.48 -13.20 14.34
N LEU A 103 -18.40 -13.70 13.75
CA LEU A 103 -17.85 -13.12 12.52
C LEU A 103 -18.79 -13.30 11.33
N LEU A 104 -19.47 -14.45 11.24
CA LEU A 104 -20.47 -14.72 10.21
C LEU A 104 -21.68 -13.79 10.33
N GLU A 105 -22.16 -13.55 11.56
CA GLU A 105 -23.22 -12.58 11.82
C GLU A 105 -22.80 -11.16 11.44
N LYS A 106 -21.58 -10.73 11.83
CA LYS A 106 -21.02 -9.44 11.42
C LYS A 106 -20.93 -9.32 9.91
N ALA A 107 -20.47 -10.38 9.21
CA ALA A 107 -20.40 -10.41 7.76
C ALA A 107 -21.79 -10.18 7.12
N ALA A 108 -22.82 -10.83 7.64
CA ALA A 108 -24.19 -10.65 7.15
C ALA A 108 -24.70 -9.22 7.35
N VAL A 109 -24.47 -8.63 8.55
CA VAL A 109 -24.87 -7.24 8.84
C VAL A 109 -24.10 -6.23 7.99
N ASN A 110 -22.82 -6.49 7.73
CA ASN A 110 -21.97 -5.62 6.90
C ASN A 110 -22.25 -5.79 5.39
N GLY A 111 -23.07 -6.78 4.99
CA GLY A 111 -23.42 -7.04 3.60
C GLY A 111 -22.33 -7.79 2.81
N VAL A 112 -21.46 -8.56 3.48
CA VAL A 112 -20.40 -9.33 2.81
C VAL A 112 -21.01 -10.60 2.18
N PRO A 113 -20.96 -10.78 0.85
CA PRO A 113 -21.62 -11.89 0.21
C PRO A 113 -20.85 -13.20 0.35
N GLY A 114 -21.58 -14.32 0.43
CA GLY A 114 -21.05 -15.67 0.29
C GLY A 114 -20.22 -16.20 1.47
N CYS A 115 -20.19 -15.49 2.60
CA CYS A 115 -19.51 -15.98 3.81
C CYS A 115 -20.23 -17.22 4.36
N ARG A 116 -19.45 -18.23 4.75
CA ARG A 116 -19.99 -19.46 5.34
C ARG A 116 -18.93 -20.16 6.21
N ILE A 117 -19.41 -21.01 7.12
CA ILE A 117 -18.51 -21.91 7.86
C ILE A 117 -18.17 -23.11 6.97
N VAL A 118 -16.91 -23.50 6.99
CA VAL A 118 -16.35 -24.68 6.31
C VAL A 118 -15.85 -25.64 7.39
N GLU A 119 -16.36 -26.88 7.36
CA GLU A 119 -15.94 -27.91 8.28
C GLU A 119 -14.62 -28.57 7.84
N ARG A 120 -13.99 -29.34 8.74
CA ARG A 120 -12.65 -29.89 8.57
C ARG A 120 -12.45 -30.64 7.24
N GLU A 121 -13.41 -31.47 6.84
CA GLU A 121 -13.31 -32.32 5.66
C GLU A 121 -13.19 -31.50 4.38
N GLU A 122 -14.00 -30.45 4.23
CA GLU A 122 -13.92 -29.53 3.10
C GLU A 122 -12.70 -28.64 3.19
N LEU A 123 -12.38 -28.13 4.41
CA LEU A 123 -11.26 -27.25 4.63
C LEU A 123 -9.92 -27.88 4.23
N VAL A 124 -9.71 -29.17 4.49
CA VAL A 124 -8.49 -29.88 4.08
C VAL A 124 -8.39 -30.06 2.57
N GLN A 125 -9.55 -30.14 1.87
CA GLN A 125 -9.57 -30.17 0.40
C GLN A 125 -9.22 -28.80 -0.19
N MET A 126 -9.69 -27.72 0.44
CA MET A 126 -9.37 -26.35 0.03
C MET A 126 -7.90 -25.98 0.32
N GLU A 127 -7.40 -26.36 1.51
CA GLU A 127 -6.06 -26.04 2.01
C GLU A 127 -5.43 -27.27 2.67
N PRO A 128 -4.71 -28.11 1.92
CA PRO A 128 -4.09 -29.32 2.44
C PRO A 128 -3.06 -29.07 3.55
N ASN A 129 -2.47 -27.88 3.58
CA ASN A 129 -1.47 -27.48 4.55
C ASN A 129 -2.03 -26.78 5.81
N VAL A 130 -3.37 -26.72 5.96
CA VAL A 130 -3.94 -26.24 7.23
C VAL A 130 -3.48 -27.12 8.40
N ALA A 131 -3.22 -26.52 9.55
CA ALA A 131 -2.70 -27.25 10.73
C ALA A 131 -3.68 -28.34 11.21
N ASP A 132 -3.13 -29.41 11.78
CA ASP A 132 -3.91 -30.60 12.16
C ASP A 132 -4.92 -30.30 13.28
N ASP A 133 -4.64 -29.32 14.14
CA ASP A 133 -5.50 -28.87 15.23
C ASP A 133 -6.64 -27.93 14.79
N VAL A 134 -6.68 -27.49 13.55
CA VAL A 134 -7.78 -26.67 13.01
C VAL A 134 -8.99 -27.55 12.75
N THR A 135 -10.13 -27.17 13.29
CA THR A 135 -11.39 -27.93 13.20
C THR A 135 -12.36 -27.42 12.13
N CYS A 136 -12.40 -26.11 11.93
CA CYS A 136 -13.27 -25.44 10.96
C CYS A 136 -12.72 -24.04 10.61
N ALA A 137 -13.36 -23.36 9.67
CA ALA A 137 -13.02 -21.98 9.30
C ALA A 137 -14.23 -21.20 8.82
N LEU A 138 -14.22 -19.88 8.98
CA LEU A 138 -15.07 -18.97 8.21
C LEU A 138 -14.39 -18.75 6.85
N TYR A 139 -15.09 -19.08 5.77
CA TYR A 139 -14.69 -18.79 4.41
C TYR A 139 -15.37 -17.51 3.90
N ALA A 140 -14.58 -16.56 3.41
CA ALA A 140 -15.05 -15.32 2.79
C ALA A 140 -14.52 -15.25 1.35
N PRO A 141 -15.35 -15.59 0.34
CA PRO A 141 -14.92 -15.74 -1.07
C PRO A 141 -14.49 -14.42 -1.72
N THR A 142 -15.01 -13.29 -1.22
CA THR A 142 -14.69 -11.96 -1.77
C THR A 142 -13.36 -11.39 -1.28
N GLY A 143 -12.66 -12.07 -0.38
CA GLY A 143 -11.30 -11.72 -0.02
C GLY A 143 -10.34 -11.82 -1.21
N GLY A 144 -9.32 -10.98 -1.24
CA GLY A 144 -8.35 -10.97 -2.33
C GLY A 144 -6.96 -10.49 -1.89
N ILE A 145 -6.02 -10.63 -2.79
CA ILE A 145 -4.64 -10.13 -2.67
C ILE A 145 -4.34 -9.14 -3.81
N VAL A 146 -3.54 -8.13 -3.53
CA VAL A 146 -3.21 -7.05 -4.47
C VAL A 146 -1.75 -6.68 -4.37
N CYS A 147 -1.17 -6.11 -5.43
CA CYS A 147 0.11 -5.41 -5.31
C CYS A 147 -0.11 -4.01 -4.72
N PRO A 148 0.25 -3.73 -3.45
CA PRO A 148 -0.02 -2.44 -2.84
C PRO A 148 0.79 -1.30 -3.48
N PHE A 149 1.98 -1.62 -4.03
CA PHE A 149 2.80 -0.66 -4.77
C PHE A 149 2.08 -0.22 -6.04
N HIS A 150 1.69 -1.18 -6.88
CA HIS A 150 1.04 -0.89 -8.16
C HIS A 150 -0.33 -0.24 -7.97
N MET A 151 -1.08 -0.61 -6.93
CA MET A 151 -2.35 0.03 -6.59
C MET A 151 -2.17 1.51 -6.26
N THR A 152 -1.20 1.85 -5.39
CA THR A 152 -0.92 3.24 -5.02
C THR A 152 -0.41 4.05 -6.21
N MET A 153 0.55 3.50 -6.96
CA MET A 153 1.11 4.15 -8.15
C MET A 153 0.07 4.34 -9.25
N ALA A 154 -0.83 3.36 -9.43
CA ALA A 154 -1.88 3.45 -10.43
C ALA A 154 -2.84 4.62 -10.14
N PHE A 155 -3.22 4.81 -8.88
CA PHE A 155 -4.03 5.96 -8.49
C PHE A 155 -3.27 7.28 -8.70
N ALA A 156 -2.02 7.36 -8.25
CA ALA A 156 -1.20 8.57 -8.36
C ALA A 156 -0.90 8.93 -9.82
N GLU A 157 -0.48 7.97 -10.65
CA GLU A 157 -0.20 8.18 -12.07
C GLU A 157 -1.47 8.60 -12.83
N ASN A 158 -2.60 7.97 -12.55
CA ASN A 158 -3.87 8.35 -13.16
C ASN A 158 -4.30 9.77 -12.76
N ALA A 159 -4.12 10.14 -11.49
CA ALA A 159 -4.35 11.51 -11.01
C ALA A 159 -3.42 12.53 -11.72
N CYS A 160 -2.14 12.20 -11.86
CA CYS A 160 -1.13 13.03 -12.53
C CYS A 160 -1.48 13.27 -14.00
N VAL A 161 -1.86 12.22 -14.75
CA VAL A 161 -2.30 12.33 -16.16
C VAL A 161 -3.54 13.20 -16.29
N ASN A 162 -4.40 13.23 -15.28
CA ASN A 162 -5.58 14.06 -15.21
C ASN A 162 -5.32 15.46 -14.58
N GLY A 163 -4.06 15.88 -14.46
CA GLY A 163 -3.66 17.25 -14.14
C GLY A 163 -3.44 17.56 -12.67
N VAL A 164 -3.35 16.54 -11.79
CA VAL A 164 -2.94 16.75 -10.40
C VAL A 164 -1.43 16.92 -10.32
N SER A 165 -0.97 17.97 -9.63
CA SER A 165 0.45 18.24 -9.40
C SER A 165 0.95 17.46 -8.17
N PHE A 166 2.09 16.77 -8.29
CA PHE A 166 2.72 16.05 -7.18
C PHE A 166 4.05 16.72 -6.82
N PHE A 167 4.24 17.01 -5.54
CA PHE A 167 5.46 17.59 -4.96
C PHE A 167 6.05 16.57 -3.99
N SER A 168 7.05 15.81 -4.45
CA SER A 168 7.85 14.91 -3.62
C SER A 168 8.99 15.64 -2.93
N ASN A 169 9.69 14.98 -1.99
CA ASN A 169 10.72 15.58 -1.14
C ASN A 169 10.23 16.85 -0.43
N THR A 170 8.94 16.97 -0.15
CA THR A 170 8.32 18.20 0.36
C THR A 170 7.59 17.89 1.66
N GLU A 171 8.21 18.19 2.79
CA GLU A 171 7.67 17.92 4.12
C GLU A 171 6.87 19.11 4.65
N VAL A 172 5.62 18.87 5.04
CA VAL A 172 4.79 19.88 5.70
C VAL A 172 5.28 20.11 7.13
N LYS A 173 5.74 21.33 7.42
CA LYS A 173 6.22 21.74 8.76
C LYS A 173 5.18 22.49 9.57
N HIS A 174 4.32 23.27 8.91
CA HIS A 174 3.29 24.05 9.60
C HIS A 174 2.11 24.35 8.70
N ILE A 175 0.90 24.30 9.27
CA ILE A 175 -0.33 24.68 8.59
C ILE A 175 -1.00 25.78 9.41
N ALA A 176 -1.33 26.89 8.76
CA ALA A 176 -2.04 28.03 9.39
C ALA A 176 -3.28 28.39 8.58
N LYS A 177 -4.34 28.81 9.28
CA LYS A 177 -5.52 29.40 8.62
C LYS A 177 -5.12 30.73 7.97
N SER A 178 -5.64 30.99 6.77
CA SER A 178 -5.49 32.24 6.03
C SER A 178 -6.87 32.83 5.70
N GLU A 179 -6.90 34.01 5.10
CA GLU A 179 -8.17 34.68 4.75
C GLU A 179 -9.05 33.82 3.83
N ASN A 180 -8.43 33.08 2.89
CA ASN A 180 -9.14 32.33 1.84
C ASN A 180 -8.89 30.81 1.91
N GLY A 181 -8.50 30.28 3.07
CA GLY A 181 -8.20 28.86 3.27
C GLY A 181 -7.01 28.63 4.20
N TYR A 182 -5.94 28.04 3.67
CA TYR A 182 -4.77 27.63 4.46
C TYR A 182 -3.46 28.01 3.77
N ALA A 183 -2.47 28.41 4.57
CA ALA A 183 -1.07 28.52 4.20
C ALA A 183 -0.32 27.31 4.79
N ILE A 184 0.32 26.55 3.92
CA ILE A 184 1.04 25.30 4.25
C ILE A 184 2.52 25.59 4.05
N ARG A 185 3.27 25.70 5.15
CA ARG A 185 4.73 25.84 5.10
C ARG A 185 5.37 24.47 4.98
N THR A 186 6.26 24.33 4.02
CA THR A 186 6.98 23.09 3.72
C THR A 186 8.49 23.32 3.73
N LEU A 187 9.21 22.21 3.88
CA LEU A 187 10.66 22.14 3.73
C LEU A 187 10.96 21.06 2.67
N HIS A 188 11.72 21.44 1.64
CA HIS A 188 12.27 20.49 0.69
C HIS A 188 13.37 19.67 1.37
N THR A 189 13.17 18.34 1.47
CA THR A 189 14.07 17.46 2.23
C THR A 189 15.42 17.22 1.53
N ASP A 190 15.52 17.50 0.24
CA ASP A 190 16.72 17.36 -0.58
C ASP A 190 17.58 18.66 -0.64
N SER A 191 16.94 19.84 -0.63
CA SER A 191 17.62 21.13 -0.74
C SER A 191 17.63 21.94 0.56
N ASN A 192 16.78 21.60 1.56
CA ASN A 192 16.49 22.39 2.76
C ASN A 192 15.90 23.78 2.45
N GLU A 193 15.29 23.96 1.30
CA GLU A 193 14.60 25.20 0.94
C GLU A 193 13.17 25.18 1.50
N GLU A 194 12.71 26.34 1.99
CA GLU A 194 11.33 26.50 2.45
C GLU A 194 10.45 27.00 1.30
N GLU A 195 9.22 26.45 1.24
CA GLU A 195 8.19 26.88 0.31
C GLU A 195 6.84 27.01 1.04
N VAL A 196 5.94 27.84 0.50
CA VAL A 196 4.58 28.03 1.05
C VAL A 196 3.56 27.72 -0.03
N PHE A 197 2.74 26.72 0.23
CA PHE A 197 1.56 26.42 -0.58
C PHE A 197 0.32 27.08 0.00
N GLU A 198 -0.55 27.57 -0.85
CA GLU A 198 -1.86 28.09 -0.44
C GLU A 198 -2.97 27.24 -1.05
N ALA A 199 -3.95 26.84 -0.24
CA ALA A 199 -5.09 26.05 -0.69
C ALA A 199 -6.39 26.45 0.01
N LYS A 200 -7.52 26.36 -0.73
CA LYS A 200 -8.85 26.59 -0.16
C LYS A 200 -9.26 25.45 0.78
N VAL A 201 -8.98 24.22 0.36
CA VAL A 201 -9.26 22.99 1.12
C VAL A 201 -7.95 22.22 1.31
N VAL A 202 -7.71 21.74 2.53
CA VAL A 202 -6.59 20.85 2.87
C VAL A 202 -7.11 19.48 3.27
N ILE A 203 -6.57 18.42 2.68
CA ILE A 203 -6.91 17.04 3.01
C ILE A 203 -5.70 16.41 3.69
N ASN A 204 -5.88 16.05 4.96
CA ASN A 204 -4.87 15.43 5.78
C ASN A 204 -4.90 13.90 5.62
N ALA A 205 -4.08 13.35 4.72
CA ALA A 205 -3.89 11.92 4.48
C ALA A 205 -2.48 11.45 4.88
N ALA A 206 -1.90 12.06 5.93
CA ALA A 206 -0.50 11.90 6.34
C ALA A 206 -0.20 10.61 7.14
N GLY A 207 -1.11 9.62 7.13
CA GLY A 207 -0.89 8.32 7.76
C GLY A 207 -0.63 8.44 9.26
N VAL A 208 0.51 7.92 9.73
CA VAL A 208 0.86 7.95 11.17
C VAL A 208 1.12 9.35 11.72
N TYR A 209 1.28 10.37 10.85
CA TYR A 209 1.50 11.78 11.23
C TYR A 209 0.22 12.63 11.14
N ALA A 210 -0.93 12.03 10.82
CA ALA A 210 -2.15 12.80 10.62
C ALA A 210 -2.64 13.54 11.88
N ASP A 211 -2.36 13.03 13.06
CA ASP A 211 -2.62 13.71 14.33
C ASP A 211 -1.81 14.99 14.51
N GLU A 212 -0.53 14.95 14.13
CA GLU A 212 0.35 16.12 14.22
C GLU A 212 -0.17 17.27 13.35
N LEU A 213 -0.58 16.97 12.11
CA LEU A 213 -1.13 17.98 11.21
C LEU A 213 -2.50 18.49 11.67
N ASN A 214 -3.41 17.60 12.11
CA ASN A 214 -4.66 18.03 12.72
C ASN A 214 -4.42 18.97 13.91
N ASN A 215 -3.45 18.61 14.75
CA ASN A 215 -3.17 19.32 15.99
C ASN A 215 -2.53 20.71 15.77
N MET A 216 -2.10 21.05 14.55
CA MET A 216 -1.67 22.41 14.18
C MET A 216 -2.86 23.36 13.99
N VAL A 217 -4.00 22.86 13.51
CA VAL A 217 -5.12 23.71 13.05
C VAL A 217 -6.40 23.58 13.86
N SER A 218 -6.60 22.47 14.57
CA SER A 218 -7.79 22.14 15.35
C SER A 218 -7.50 22.12 16.86
N ALA A 219 -8.45 22.59 17.65
CA ALA A 219 -8.46 22.41 19.10
C ALA A 219 -8.92 20.99 19.49
N ASN A 220 -9.68 20.32 18.61
CA ASN A 220 -10.07 18.93 18.79
C ASN A 220 -8.90 18.03 18.41
N LYS A 221 -8.11 17.67 19.42
CA LYS A 221 -6.86 16.91 19.21
C LYS A 221 -7.14 15.48 18.82
N LEU A 222 -6.37 14.98 17.87
CA LEU A 222 -6.26 13.56 17.55
C LEU A 222 -4.99 12.99 18.18
N HIS A 223 -5.00 11.70 18.42
CA HIS A 223 -3.84 10.95 18.85
C HIS A 223 -3.73 9.66 18.04
N ILE A 224 -2.56 9.44 17.42
CA ILE A 224 -2.28 8.27 16.62
C ILE A 224 -1.09 7.53 17.21
N THR A 225 -1.33 6.29 17.63
CA THR A 225 -0.31 5.35 18.04
C THR A 225 0.23 4.61 16.82
N ALA A 226 1.54 4.62 16.63
CA ALA A 226 2.19 3.82 15.60
C ALA A 226 2.21 2.35 16.02
N ARG A 227 1.38 1.50 15.39
CA ARG A 227 1.31 0.06 15.67
C ARG A 227 2.13 -0.70 14.64
N LYS A 228 3.34 -1.11 15.05
CA LYS A 228 4.29 -1.83 14.22
C LYS A 228 3.82 -3.26 13.94
N GLY A 229 3.90 -3.66 12.66
CA GLY A 229 3.72 -5.02 12.20
C GLY A 229 4.94 -5.48 11.42
N GLU A 230 5.59 -6.51 11.88
CA GLU A 230 6.75 -7.13 11.23
C GLU A 230 6.30 -8.32 10.39
N TYR A 231 6.99 -8.54 9.27
CA TYR A 231 6.66 -9.56 8.29
C TYR A 231 7.90 -10.32 7.82
N CYS A 232 7.72 -11.59 7.47
CA CYS A 232 8.64 -12.39 6.69
C CYS A 232 8.07 -12.60 5.28
N LEU A 233 8.84 -12.27 4.25
CA LEU A 233 8.53 -12.60 2.86
C LEU A 233 9.40 -13.78 2.42
N LEU A 234 8.74 -14.85 1.96
CA LEU A 234 9.39 -16.06 1.49
C LEU A 234 9.50 -16.06 -0.04
N ASP A 235 10.42 -16.86 -0.56
CA ASP A 235 10.65 -17.02 -2.00
C ASP A 235 9.40 -17.52 -2.74
N LYS A 236 9.38 -17.36 -4.05
CA LYS A 236 8.32 -17.87 -4.96
C LYS A 236 8.16 -19.39 -4.86
N ASP A 237 9.24 -20.13 -4.54
CA ASP A 237 9.18 -21.58 -4.32
C ASP A 237 8.25 -21.95 -3.13
N ALA A 238 8.00 -21.03 -2.20
CA ALA A 238 7.04 -21.19 -1.11
C ALA A 238 5.62 -20.71 -1.45
N GLY A 239 5.44 -20.03 -2.58
CA GLY A 239 4.21 -19.27 -2.88
C GLY A 239 2.95 -20.11 -3.10
N THR A 240 3.12 -21.40 -3.39
CA THR A 240 2.01 -22.36 -3.54
C THR A 240 1.69 -23.13 -2.25
N HIS A 241 2.35 -22.81 -1.14
CA HIS A 241 2.17 -23.50 0.13
C HIS A 241 0.74 -23.37 0.67
N VAL A 242 0.10 -22.21 0.45
CA VAL A 242 -1.33 -21.98 0.65
C VAL A 242 -1.92 -21.25 -0.56
N THR A 243 -3.22 -21.42 -0.81
CA THR A 243 -3.92 -20.79 -1.93
C THR A 243 -4.80 -19.63 -1.49
N HIS A 244 -5.38 -19.72 -0.31
CA HIS A 244 -6.18 -18.68 0.33
C HIS A 244 -5.34 -17.86 1.32
N THR A 245 -5.84 -16.69 1.70
CA THR A 245 -5.30 -15.95 2.84
C THR A 245 -5.84 -16.58 4.13
N ILE A 246 -4.94 -17.14 4.95
CA ILE A 246 -5.31 -17.82 6.19
C ILE A 246 -5.08 -16.90 7.38
N PHE A 247 -6.15 -16.57 8.08
CA PHE A 247 -6.17 -15.82 9.34
C PHE A 247 -6.41 -16.76 10.51
N GLN A 248 -5.92 -16.37 11.66
CA GLN A 248 -6.32 -16.95 12.93
C GLN A 248 -7.59 -16.27 13.45
N LEU A 249 -8.42 -17.01 14.19
CA LEU A 249 -9.53 -16.42 14.91
C LEU A 249 -8.99 -15.32 15.86
N PRO A 250 -9.55 -14.08 15.82
CA PRO A 250 -9.09 -13.01 16.68
C PRO A 250 -9.10 -13.41 18.16
N SER A 251 -8.06 -13.04 18.88
CA SER A 251 -7.92 -13.23 20.32
C SER A 251 -7.91 -11.86 21.01
N LYS A 252 -7.84 -11.84 22.35
CA LYS A 252 -7.61 -10.61 23.12
C LYS A 252 -6.33 -9.88 22.71
N MET A 253 -5.37 -10.59 22.11
CA MET A 253 -4.08 -10.05 21.63
C MET A 253 -4.14 -9.55 20.18
N GLY A 254 -5.32 -9.53 19.50
CA GLY A 254 -5.51 -9.06 18.13
C GLY A 254 -5.80 -10.17 17.13
N LYS A 255 -5.67 -9.84 15.82
CA LYS A 255 -6.03 -10.72 14.69
C LYS A 255 -5.10 -11.91 14.46
N GLY A 256 -4.04 -12.05 15.21
CA GLY A 256 -3.04 -13.10 15.01
C GLY A 256 -2.17 -12.91 13.77
N VAL A 257 -1.29 -13.89 13.54
CA VAL A 257 -0.40 -13.95 12.38
C VAL A 257 -1.12 -14.62 11.22
N LEU A 258 -1.11 -13.99 10.06
CA LEU A 258 -1.64 -14.57 8.83
C LEU A 258 -0.54 -15.25 8.00
N VAL A 259 -0.95 -16.20 7.17
CA VAL A 259 -0.16 -16.81 6.10
C VAL A 259 -0.92 -16.60 4.79
N SER A 260 -0.30 -15.92 3.82
CA SER A 260 -0.97 -15.53 2.58
C SER A 260 -0.04 -15.65 1.38
N PRO A 261 -0.52 -16.16 0.24
CA PRO A 261 0.22 -15.98 -1.00
C PRO A 261 0.22 -14.49 -1.37
N THR A 262 1.19 -14.05 -2.16
CA THR A 262 1.16 -12.73 -2.77
C THR A 262 0.73 -12.82 -4.22
N VAL A 263 0.25 -11.73 -4.78
CA VAL A 263 -0.16 -11.69 -6.20
C VAL A 263 0.98 -12.01 -7.18
N HIS A 264 2.22 -11.85 -6.74
CA HIS A 264 3.44 -12.15 -7.51
C HIS A 264 4.07 -13.51 -7.19
N GLY A 265 3.36 -14.37 -6.46
CA GLY A 265 3.78 -15.76 -6.21
C GLY A 265 4.74 -15.98 -5.04
N ASN A 266 4.97 -15.00 -4.18
CA ASN A 266 5.67 -15.18 -2.90
C ASN A 266 4.71 -15.65 -1.81
N LEU A 267 5.23 -16.11 -0.67
CA LEU A 267 4.46 -16.35 0.55
C LEU A 267 4.80 -15.28 1.59
N LEU A 268 3.77 -14.71 2.22
CA LEU A 268 3.89 -13.70 3.28
C LEU A 268 3.44 -14.28 4.61
N VAL A 269 4.23 -14.07 5.65
CA VAL A 269 3.93 -14.45 7.03
C VAL A 269 4.03 -13.22 7.91
N GLY A 270 3.00 -12.91 8.65
CA GLY A 270 2.90 -11.71 9.52
C GLY A 270 1.46 -11.21 9.59
N PRO A 271 1.22 -10.05 10.19
CA PRO A 271 2.17 -9.25 10.96
C PRO A 271 2.28 -9.63 12.43
N THR A 272 3.29 -9.07 13.10
CA THR A 272 3.26 -8.84 14.54
C THR A 272 2.37 -7.64 14.87
N ALA A 273 2.13 -7.36 16.15
CA ALA A 273 1.42 -6.17 16.62
C ALA A 273 2.08 -5.63 17.88
N LEU A 274 2.81 -4.52 17.73
CA LEU A 274 3.51 -3.86 18.82
C LEU A 274 3.31 -2.34 18.70
N ASP A 275 2.78 -1.73 19.75
CA ASP A 275 2.67 -0.27 19.81
C ASP A 275 4.05 0.33 20.10
N VAL A 276 4.45 1.34 19.32
CA VAL A 276 5.75 2.02 19.43
C VAL A 276 5.53 3.53 19.46
N GLU A 277 6.36 4.23 20.24
CA GLU A 277 6.32 5.69 20.33
C GLU A 277 6.94 6.35 19.09
N ASP A 278 8.03 5.75 18.59
CA ASP A 278 8.74 6.28 17.43
C ASP A 278 8.01 5.92 16.13
N LYS A 279 7.48 6.95 15.47
CA LYS A 279 6.80 6.85 14.17
C LYS A 279 7.75 6.55 12.99
N GLU A 280 9.05 6.44 13.23
CA GLU A 280 10.08 6.01 12.27
C GLU A 280 10.64 4.61 12.56
N ALA A 281 10.11 3.88 13.56
CA ALA A 281 10.59 2.56 13.98
C ALA A 281 10.27 1.44 12.97
N LEU A 282 10.87 1.49 11.78
CA LEU A 282 10.68 0.52 10.70
C LEU A 282 11.64 -0.69 10.76
N ASN A 283 12.45 -0.82 11.80
CA ASN A 283 13.31 -1.97 12.02
C ASN A 283 12.52 -3.22 12.38
N THR A 284 12.98 -4.39 11.93
CA THR A 284 12.53 -5.69 12.43
C THR A 284 13.35 -6.14 13.61
N THR A 285 12.78 -7.01 14.47
CA THR A 285 13.41 -7.52 15.67
C THR A 285 13.53 -9.05 15.65
N GLY A 286 14.58 -9.60 16.27
CA GLY A 286 14.76 -11.04 16.36
C GLY A 286 13.59 -11.73 17.10
N GLU A 287 13.04 -11.08 18.14
CA GLU A 287 11.88 -11.56 18.89
C GLU A 287 10.62 -11.59 18.01
N GLY A 288 10.33 -10.48 17.32
CA GLY A 288 9.17 -10.37 16.41
C GLY A 288 9.22 -11.44 15.33
N LEU A 289 10.34 -11.56 14.62
CA LEU A 289 10.49 -12.54 13.53
C LEU A 289 10.41 -14.00 14.04
N SER A 290 10.97 -14.29 15.22
CA SER A 290 10.86 -15.62 15.82
C SER A 290 9.42 -15.95 16.22
N SER A 291 8.66 -14.97 16.73
CA SER A 291 7.25 -15.14 17.08
C SER A 291 6.38 -15.47 15.87
N LEU A 292 6.68 -14.89 14.67
CA LEU A 292 5.97 -15.19 13.43
C LEU A 292 6.06 -16.67 13.06
N ALA A 293 7.25 -17.28 13.17
CA ALA A 293 7.46 -18.68 12.86
C ALA A 293 6.65 -19.59 13.79
N ALA A 294 6.64 -19.29 15.09
CA ALA A 294 5.90 -20.06 16.09
C ALA A 294 4.39 -19.93 15.89
N THR A 295 3.89 -18.68 15.73
CA THR A 295 2.45 -18.41 15.65
C THR A 295 1.84 -18.87 14.34
N SER A 296 2.54 -18.75 13.21
CA SER A 296 2.04 -19.22 11.91
C SER A 296 1.81 -20.74 11.87
N SER A 297 2.59 -21.52 12.64
CA SER A 297 2.43 -22.97 12.72
C SER A 297 1.12 -23.41 13.38
N MET A 298 0.44 -22.53 14.12
CA MET A 298 -0.86 -22.82 14.71
C MET A 298 -1.98 -22.89 13.68
N SER A 299 -1.82 -22.25 12.53
CA SER A 299 -2.81 -22.22 11.45
C SER A 299 -2.40 -23.00 10.21
N VAL A 300 -1.11 -23.02 9.90
CA VAL A 300 -0.54 -23.66 8.70
C VAL A 300 0.65 -24.52 9.07
N LYS A 301 0.61 -25.82 8.76
CA LYS A 301 1.71 -26.75 9.04
C LYS A 301 2.87 -26.57 8.07
N ASN A 302 4.08 -26.83 8.55
CA ASN A 302 5.30 -26.89 7.74
C ASN A 302 5.59 -25.62 6.91
N VAL A 303 5.24 -24.44 7.42
CA VAL A 303 5.60 -23.18 6.76
C VAL A 303 7.11 -23.14 6.52
N PRO A 304 7.58 -22.98 5.26
CA PRO A 304 8.99 -23.16 4.93
C PRO A 304 9.83 -21.92 5.29
N MET A 305 9.93 -21.58 6.58
CA MET A 305 10.61 -20.36 7.07
C MET A 305 12.09 -20.25 6.67
N ARG A 306 12.74 -21.36 6.27
CA ARG A 306 14.10 -21.33 5.71
C ARG A 306 14.18 -20.66 4.33
N GLN A 307 13.04 -20.44 3.68
CA GLN A 307 12.95 -19.77 2.38
C GLN A 307 12.64 -18.27 2.52
N VAL A 308 12.74 -17.69 3.71
CA VAL A 308 12.65 -16.24 3.90
C VAL A 308 13.76 -15.56 3.12
N ILE A 309 13.37 -14.65 2.22
CA ILE A 309 14.30 -13.85 1.40
C ILE A 309 14.48 -12.44 1.96
N THR A 310 13.48 -11.93 2.68
CA THR A 310 13.56 -10.62 3.35
C THR A 310 12.54 -10.51 4.47
N SER A 311 12.77 -9.56 5.38
CA SER A 311 11.81 -9.12 6.39
C SER A 311 11.62 -7.62 6.30
N PHE A 312 10.46 -7.14 6.72
CA PHE A 312 10.16 -5.72 6.76
C PHE A 312 9.14 -5.41 7.85
N ALA A 313 9.02 -4.15 8.22
CA ALA A 313 8.03 -3.66 9.16
C ALA A 313 7.25 -2.48 8.57
N GLY A 314 5.99 -2.34 8.97
CA GLY A 314 5.15 -1.20 8.66
C GLY A 314 4.40 -0.70 9.88
N LEU A 315 4.12 0.59 9.92
CA LEU A 315 3.45 1.26 11.04
C LEU A 315 1.99 1.54 10.67
N ARG A 316 1.06 0.92 11.37
CA ARG A 316 -0.37 1.20 11.25
C ARG A 316 -0.72 2.44 12.05
N ALA A 317 -1.50 3.33 11.47
CA ALA A 317 -1.99 4.55 12.12
C ALA A 317 -3.21 4.23 13.01
N HIS A 318 -2.97 3.71 14.22
CA HIS A 318 -4.03 3.36 15.16
C HIS A 318 -4.53 4.61 15.89
N GLU A 319 -5.81 4.89 15.78
CA GLU A 319 -6.48 6.00 16.45
C GLU A 319 -7.33 5.48 17.63
N ASP A 320 -7.39 6.24 18.72
CA ASP A 320 -7.96 5.81 20.01
C ASP A 320 -9.46 5.43 19.92
N GLY A 321 -10.22 6.01 18.98
CA GLY A 321 -11.63 5.71 18.74
C GLY A 321 -11.87 4.38 18.02
N ASN A 322 -10.83 3.70 17.55
CA ASN A 322 -10.92 2.42 16.85
C ASN A 322 -11.71 2.43 15.52
N ASP A 323 -12.01 3.59 14.96
CA ASP A 323 -12.60 3.73 13.62
C ASP A 323 -11.79 4.71 12.77
N PHE A 324 -12.13 4.85 11.51
CA PHE A 324 -11.56 5.88 10.65
C PHE A 324 -12.09 7.26 11.04
N VAL A 325 -11.23 8.27 11.03
CA VAL A 325 -11.59 9.67 11.23
C VAL A 325 -11.60 10.35 9.88
N ILE A 326 -12.77 10.43 9.25
CA ILE A 326 -12.94 11.02 7.92
C ILE A 326 -13.99 12.13 7.99
N GLY A 327 -13.60 13.35 7.67
CA GLY A 327 -14.50 14.50 7.66
C GLY A 327 -13.82 15.82 7.94
N GLU A 328 -14.58 16.91 7.76
CA GLU A 328 -14.14 18.26 8.09
C GLU A 328 -13.94 18.41 9.61
N ALA A 329 -12.83 19.01 10.02
CA ALA A 329 -12.59 19.32 11.41
C ALA A 329 -13.59 20.41 11.89
N ALA A 330 -14.31 20.14 12.98
CA ALA A 330 -15.44 20.96 13.41
C ALA A 330 -15.11 22.45 13.67
N ASP A 331 -13.86 22.74 14.00
CA ASP A 331 -13.34 24.09 14.29
C ASP A 331 -12.35 24.61 13.24
N ALA A 332 -12.15 23.86 12.13
CA ALA A 332 -11.24 24.20 11.05
C ALA A 332 -11.90 23.96 9.69
N LYS A 333 -12.78 24.89 9.30
CA LYS A 333 -13.50 24.81 8.02
C LYS A 333 -12.54 24.72 6.83
N GLY A 334 -12.80 23.77 5.92
CA GLY A 334 -11.93 23.48 4.76
C GLY A 334 -10.76 22.55 5.09
N PHE A 335 -10.59 22.08 6.34
CA PHE A 335 -9.60 21.10 6.72
C PHE A 335 -10.27 19.73 6.92
N ILE A 336 -10.00 18.79 6.03
CA ILE A 336 -10.58 17.44 6.04
C ILE A 336 -9.55 16.47 6.60
N ASN A 337 -9.84 15.80 7.69
CA ASN A 337 -9.08 14.68 8.18
C ASN A 337 -9.43 13.40 7.43
N VAL A 338 -8.41 12.61 7.10
CA VAL A 338 -8.49 11.22 6.65
C VAL A 338 -7.45 10.45 7.47
N ALA A 339 -7.72 10.34 8.76
CA ALA A 339 -6.80 9.90 9.80
C ALA A 339 -7.25 8.57 10.42
N GLY A 340 -6.36 7.92 11.17
CA GLY A 340 -6.65 6.63 11.79
C GLY A 340 -6.83 5.50 10.78
N ILE A 341 -6.28 5.65 9.57
CA ILE A 341 -6.46 4.67 8.50
C ILE A 341 -5.46 3.52 8.67
N GLU A 342 -5.82 2.59 9.54
CA GLU A 342 -5.18 1.30 9.72
C GLU A 342 -5.93 0.21 8.91
N SER A 343 -5.76 -1.08 9.21
CA SER A 343 -6.58 -2.15 8.59
C SER A 343 -8.08 -1.92 8.88
N PRO A 344 -8.93 -1.96 7.85
CA PRO A 344 -8.74 -2.41 6.45
C PRO A 344 -8.47 -1.27 5.42
N GLY A 345 -7.64 -0.30 5.72
CA GLY A 345 -7.43 0.91 4.93
C GLY A 345 -7.06 0.67 3.46
N LEU A 346 -6.20 -0.34 3.15
CA LEU A 346 -5.85 -0.67 1.77
C LEU A 346 -7.08 -1.06 0.95
N SER A 347 -7.94 -1.91 1.50
CA SER A 347 -9.20 -2.31 0.87
C SER A 347 -10.18 -1.15 0.73
N SER A 348 -10.19 -0.25 1.72
CA SER A 348 -11.11 0.89 1.79
C SER A 348 -10.68 2.07 0.92
N ALA A 349 -9.43 2.10 0.45
CA ALA A 349 -8.85 3.27 -0.22
C ALA A 349 -9.69 3.80 -1.40
N PRO A 350 -10.24 2.97 -2.30
CA PRO A 350 -11.09 3.46 -3.38
C PRO A 350 -12.36 4.16 -2.86
N ALA A 351 -13.03 3.54 -1.88
CA ALA A 351 -14.25 4.08 -1.30
C ALA A 351 -14.00 5.35 -0.45
N ILE A 352 -12.82 5.43 0.19
CA ILE A 352 -12.38 6.66 0.88
C ILE A 352 -12.21 7.77 -0.16
N GLY A 353 -11.63 7.47 -1.32
CA GLY A 353 -11.50 8.41 -2.44
C GLY A 353 -12.86 8.96 -2.87
N GLU A 354 -13.85 8.09 -3.13
CA GLU A 354 -15.22 8.48 -3.44
C GLU A 354 -15.83 9.38 -2.34
N MET A 355 -15.75 8.97 -1.08
CA MET A 355 -16.33 9.70 0.05
C MET A 355 -15.72 11.09 0.23
N VAL A 356 -14.41 11.22 0.15
CA VAL A 356 -13.71 12.51 0.32
C VAL A 356 -13.98 13.42 -0.88
N ALA A 357 -14.07 12.88 -2.09
CA ALA A 357 -14.42 13.67 -3.27
C ALA A 357 -15.83 14.29 -3.13
N GLU A 358 -16.80 13.54 -2.59
CA GLU A 358 -18.14 14.10 -2.32
C GLU A 358 -18.10 15.19 -1.25
N LEU A 359 -17.32 15.04 -0.15
CA LEU A 359 -17.14 16.09 0.85
C LEU A 359 -16.56 17.38 0.24
N VAL A 360 -15.57 17.26 -0.62
CA VAL A 360 -14.97 18.42 -1.31
C VAL A 360 -15.96 19.08 -2.27
N LYS A 361 -16.79 18.31 -2.97
CA LYS A 361 -17.85 18.84 -3.86
C LYS A 361 -18.88 19.65 -3.10
N GLU A 362 -19.23 19.26 -1.87
CA GLU A 362 -20.13 20.04 -1.00
C GLU A 362 -19.51 21.39 -0.58
N MET A 363 -18.18 21.46 -0.45
CA MET A 363 -17.45 22.67 -0.05
C MET A 363 -17.14 23.58 -1.23
N LEU A 364 -16.81 22.99 -2.39
CA LEU A 364 -16.40 23.69 -3.59
C LEU A 364 -17.36 23.32 -4.72
N THR A 365 -17.89 24.30 -5.44
CA THR A 365 -18.74 24.03 -6.60
C THR A 365 -17.86 23.50 -7.75
N LEU A 366 -17.72 22.18 -7.83
CA LEU A 366 -16.89 21.49 -8.83
C LEU A 366 -17.73 20.97 -10.00
N SER A 367 -17.28 21.20 -11.22
CA SER A 367 -17.82 20.60 -12.44
C SER A 367 -16.94 19.43 -12.89
N GLU A 368 -17.54 18.43 -13.51
CA GLU A 368 -16.81 17.29 -14.06
C GLU A 368 -15.97 17.69 -15.27
N LYS A 369 -14.83 17.04 -15.46
CA LYS A 369 -14.01 17.15 -16.66
C LYS A 369 -14.60 16.31 -17.77
N ALA A 370 -14.79 16.90 -18.95
CA ALA A 370 -15.23 16.19 -20.14
C ALA A 370 -14.14 15.27 -20.72
N ASP A 371 -12.88 15.58 -20.45
CA ASP A 371 -11.67 14.90 -20.96
C ASP A 371 -10.98 14.03 -19.92
N PHE A 372 -11.68 13.65 -18.85
CA PHE A 372 -11.14 12.75 -17.84
C PHE A 372 -10.73 11.39 -18.44
N ILE A 373 -9.50 10.97 -18.18
CA ILE A 373 -8.94 9.69 -18.62
C ILE A 373 -9.10 8.67 -17.48
N PRO A 374 -10.06 7.73 -17.54
CA PRO A 374 -10.32 6.80 -16.45
C PRO A 374 -9.29 5.66 -16.34
N THR A 375 -8.59 5.37 -17.44
CA THR A 375 -7.73 4.18 -17.56
C THR A 375 -6.26 4.52 -17.42
N ARG A 376 -5.49 3.53 -17.05
CA ARG A 376 -4.03 3.52 -17.02
C ARG A 376 -3.50 2.20 -17.53
N LYS A 377 -2.40 2.22 -18.27
CA LYS A 377 -1.64 1.00 -18.59
C LYS A 377 -0.48 0.83 -17.62
N GLY A 378 -0.33 -0.37 -17.08
CA GLY A 378 0.82 -0.80 -16.30
C GLY A 378 2.10 -0.89 -17.14
N ILE A 379 3.20 -1.27 -16.50
CA ILE A 379 4.43 -1.63 -17.20
C ILE A 379 4.18 -2.96 -17.91
N LEU A 380 4.58 -3.02 -19.18
CA LEU A 380 4.47 -4.24 -19.96
C LEU A 380 5.48 -5.29 -19.45
N HIS A 381 5.00 -6.46 -19.10
CA HIS A 381 5.83 -7.58 -18.66
C HIS A 381 6.01 -8.61 -19.78
N PRO A 382 7.22 -8.76 -20.38
CA PRO A 382 7.44 -9.70 -21.47
C PRO A 382 7.13 -11.17 -21.12
N GLU A 383 7.17 -11.54 -19.84
CA GLU A 383 6.82 -12.89 -19.40
C GLU A 383 5.35 -13.25 -19.65
N GLU A 384 4.45 -12.26 -19.70
CA GLU A 384 3.02 -12.46 -19.93
C GLU A 384 2.66 -12.59 -21.42
N LEU A 385 3.62 -12.31 -22.31
CA LEU A 385 3.45 -12.37 -23.75
C LEU A 385 3.74 -13.77 -24.33
N SER A 386 3.07 -14.11 -25.41
CA SER A 386 3.46 -15.26 -26.24
C SER A 386 4.87 -15.08 -26.80
N LEU A 387 5.48 -16.17 -27.27
CA LEU A 387 6.84 -16.10 -27.83
C LEU A 387 6.91 -15.18 -29.05
N GLU A 388 5.88 -15.20 -29.89
CA GLU A 388 5.78 -14.37 -31.10
C GLU A 388 5.68 -12.89 -30.74
N GLU A 389 4.79 -12.53 -29.81
CA GLU A 389 4.61 -11.16 -29.33
C GLU A 389 5.87 -10.62 -28.64
N ARG A 390 6.54 -11.48 -27.85
CA ARG A 390 7.82 -11.12 -27.19
C ARG A 390 8.91 -10.86 -28.22
N ASN A 391 9.03 -11.69 -29.23
CA ASN A 391 10.02 -11.50 -30.30
C ASN A 391 9.76 -10.21 -31.10
N GLU A 392 8.49 -9.90 -31.38
CA GLU A 392 8.14 -8.66 -32.07
C GLU A 392 8.39 -7.44 -31.20
N LEU A 393 8.10 -7.52 -29.87
CA LEU A 393 8.43 -6.48 -28.90
C LEU A 393 9.95 -6.20 -28.88
N ILE A 394 10.77 -7.25 -28.76
CA ILE A 394 12.24 -7.12 -28.71
C ILE A 394 12.79 -6.56 -30.02
N LYS A 395 12.25 -6.95 -31.17
CA LYS A 395 12.65 -6.41 -32.48
C LYS A 395 12.39 -4.90 -32.57
N ASN A 396 11.26 -4.42 -32.05
CA ASN A 396 10.87 -3.01 -32.09
C ASN A 396 11.52 -2.20 -30.97
N GLN A 397 11.76 -2.81 -29.81
CA GLN A 397 12.34 -2.22 -28.61
C GLN A 397 13.37 -3.16 -27.98
N PRO A 398 14.64 -3.15 -28.47
CA PRO A 398 15.68 -4.11 -28.07
C PRO A 398 15.98 -4.17 -26.57
N ALA A 399 15.69 -3.10 -25.82
CA ALA A 399 15.87 -3.05 -24.37
C ALA A 399 15.05 -4.14 -23.63
N TYR A 400 13.91 -4.56 -24.17
CA TYR A 400 13.13 -5.66 -23.59
C TYR A 400 13.79 -7.05 -23.74
N GLY A 401 14.81 -7.17 -24.61
CA GLY A 401 15.62 -8.39 -24.74
C GLY A 401 16.81 -8.48 -23.76
N ASN A 402 17.11 -7.40 -23.04
CA ASN A 402 18.22 -7.34 -22.09
C ASN A 402 17.73 -7.58 -20.66
N ILE A 403 17.92 -8.78 -20.11
CA ILE A 403 17.47 -9.11 -18.75
C ILE A 403 18.47 -8.58 -17.74
N ILE A 404 18.00 -7.65 -16.88
CA ILE A 404 18.77 -7.00 -15.82
C ILE A 404 18.61 -7.75 -14.49
N CYS A 405 17.38 -8.04 -14.06
CA CYS A 405 17.11 -8.83 -12.86
C CYS A 405 16.74 -10.28 -13.24
N ARG A 406 17.65 -11.22 -13.01
CA ARG A 406 17.42 -12.65 -13.37
C ARG A 406 16.48 -13.36 -12.39
N CYS A 407 16.42 -12.94 -11.12
CA CYS A 407 15.54 -13.56 -10.12
C CYS A 407 14.06 -13.28 -10.39
N GLU A 408 13.76 -12.10 -10.92
CA GLU A 408 12.40 -11.64 -11.24
C GLU A 408 12.18 -11.50 -12.75
N MET A 409 13.16 -11.88 -13.58
CA MET A 409 13.14 -11.83 -15.04
C MET A 409 12.83 -10.45 -15.63
N ILE A 410 13.26 -9.37 -14.94
CA ILE A 410 12.99 -7.99 -15.37
C ILE A 410 14.01 -7.52 -16.39
N SER A 411 13.51 -7.00 -17.50
CA SER A 411 14.28 -6.45 -18.61
C SER A 411 14.67 -4.98 -18.40
N GLU A 412 15.64 -4.51 -19.18
CA GLU A 412 15.98 -3.08 -19.26
C GLU A 412 14.79 -2.26 -19.77
N GLY A 413 13.98 -2.77 -20.69
CA GLY A 413 12.79 -2.09 -21.21
C GLY A 413 11.77 -1.78 -20.13
N GLU A 414 11.52 -2.69 -19.19
CA GLU A 414 10.64 -2.45 -18.05
C GLU A 414 11.21 -1.38 -17.09
N ILE A 415 12.53 -1.36 -16.87
CA ILE A 415 13.18 -0.34 -16.04
C ILE A 415 13.09 1.04 -16.72
N LEU A 416 13.28 1.12 -18.03
CA LEU A 416 13.13 2.35 -18.80
C LEU A 416 11.69 2.87 -18.72
N ASP A 417 10.69 2.00 -18.89
CA ASP A 417 9.29 2.40 -18.70
C ASP A 417 9.07 2.94 -17.28
N ALA A 418 9.57 2.26 -16.24
CA ALA A 418 9.46 2.71 -14.86
C ALA A 418 10.07 4.11 -14.62
N ILE A 419 11.13 4.48 -15.33
CA ILE A 419 11.82 5.78 -15.21
C ILE A 419 11.05 6.89 -15.96
N HIS A 420 10.50 6.58 -17.14
CA HIS A 420 9.90 7.57 -18.03
C HIS A 420 8.38 7.77 -17.88
N ARG A 421 7.73 6.99 -17.02
CA ARG A 421 6.29 7.13 -16.72
C ARG A 421 5.97 8.46 -16.00
N PRO A 422 4.71 8.87 -15.97
CA PRO A 422 4.26 9.87 -15.00
C PRO A 422 4.68 9.46 -13.58
N LEU A 423 5.25 10.36 -12.81
CA LEU A 423 5.86 10.07 -11.51
C LEU A 423 6.93 8.96 -11.59
N GLY A 424 7.83 9.06 -12.56
CA GLY A 424 8.84 8.05 -12.86
C GLY A 424 9.83 7.81 -11.71
N ALA A 425 10.39 6.59 -11.70
CA ALA A 425 11.37 6.17 -10.69
C ALA A 425 12.66 7.01 -10.75
N ARG A 426 13.18 7.41 -9.58
CA ARG A 426 14.42 8.20 -9.43
C ARG A 426 15.46 7.50 -8.57
N SER A 427 15.13 6.42 -7.89
CA SER A 427 16.01 5.64 -7.01
C SER A 427 15.88 4.14 -7.27
N LEU A 428 16.77 3.35 -6.65
CA LEU A 428 16.73 1.88 -6.79
C LEU A 428 15.44 1.29 -6.24
N ASP A 429 14.96 1.75 -5.09
CA ASP A 429 13.73 1.24 -4.50
C ASP A 429 12.47 1.74 -5.26
N ALA A 430 12.55 2.90 -5.91
CA ALA A 430 11.48 3.36 -6.79
C ALA A 430 11.35 2.47 -8.05
N VAL A 431 12.48 2.08 -8.67
CA VAL A 431 12.49 1.07 -9.75
C VAL A 431 11.97 -0.28 -9.23
N LYS A 432 12.45 -0.73 -8.07
CA LYS A 432 12.05 -1.98 -7.44
C LYS A 432 10.53 -2.07 -7.19
N ARG A 433 9.92 -1.00 -6.67
CA ARG A 433 8.46 -0.96 -6.41
C ARG A 433 7.63 -1.01 -7.70
N ARG A 434 8.15 -0.50 -8.83
CA ARG A 434 7.44 -0.46 -10.12
C ARG A 434 7.63 -1.74 -10.95
N THR A 435 8.83 -2.34 -10.90
CA THR A 435 9.20 -3.45 -11.78
C THR A 435 9.46 -4.76 -11.07
N ARG A 436 9.66 -4.76 -9.75
CA ARG A 436 10.19 -5.86 -8.93
C ARG A 436 11.69 -6.15 -9.12
N ALA A 437 12.43 -5.39 -9.93
CA ALA A 437 13.88 -5.53 -10.02
C ALA A 437 14.54 -5.41 -8.63
N GLY A 438 15.21 -6.45 -8.17
CA GLY A 438 15.81 -6.51 -6.82
C GLY A 438 14.93 -7.13 -5.72
N MET A 439 13.70 -7.58 -6.01
CA MET A 439 12.82 -8.23 -5.01
C MET A 439 13.00 -9.74 -4.88
N GLY A 440 13.73 -10.39 -5.79
CA GLY A 440 13.94 -11.83 -5.76
C GLY A 440 14.96 -12.28 -4.70
N ARG A 441 15.23 -13.58 -4.65
CA ARG A 441 16.04 -14.22 -3.58
C ARG A 441 17.42 -13.62 -3.33
N CYS A 442 18.05 -12.96 -4.31
CA CYS A 442 19.35 -12.31 -4.11
C CYS A 442 19.25 -10.88 -3.52
N GLN A 443 18.03 -10.35 -3.35
CA GLN A 443 17.77 -9.02 -2.79
C GLN A 443 18.66 -7.92 -3.38
N ALA A 444 18.63 -7.81 -4.71
CA ALA A 444 19.37 -6.84 -5.52
C ALA A 444 20.91 -7.06 -5.62
N GLY A 445 21.45 -8.11 -5.02
CA GLY A 445 22.90 -8.36 -4.97
C GLY A 445 23.60 -8.42 -6.33
N PHE A 446 22.89 -8.69 -7.43
CA PHE A 446 23.46 -8.77 -8.78
C PHE A 446 22.94 -7.70 -9.74
N CYS A 447 21.68 -7.26 -9.60
CA CYS A 447 21.08 -6.32 -10.54
C CYS A 447 21.32 -4.84 -10.18
N SER A 448 21.66 -4.51 -8.92
CA SER A 448 21.86 -3.11 -8.47
C SER A 448 22.84 -2.33 -9.35
N PRO A 449 24.07 -2.80 -9.65
CA PRO A 449 25.01 -2.02 -10.46
C PRO A 449 24.44 -1.68 -11.84
N ARG A 450 23.78 -2.66 -12.47
CA ARG A 450 23.18 -2.45 -13.80
C ARG A 450 21.99 -1.51 -13.75
N THR A 451 21.18 -1.58 -12.69
CA THR A 451 20.07 -0.64 -12.48
C THR A 451 20.59 0.78 -12.22
N MET A 452 21.71 0.91 -11.48
CA MET A 452 22.37 2.21 -11.26
C MET A 452 22.89 2.80 -12.57
N GLU A 453 23.55 2.01 -13.43
CA GLU A 453 24.03 2.45 -14.75
C GLU A 453 22.87 2.96 -15.63
N ILE A 454 21.69 2.30 -15.56
CA ILE A 454 20.50 2.75 -16.30
C ILE A 454 19.99 4.07 -15.71
N LEU A 455 19.86 4.19 -14.39
CA LEU A 455 19.43 5.43 -13.73
C LEU A 455 20.40 6.60 -14.02
N GLU A 456 21.71 6.37 -13.94
CA GLU A 456 22.74 7.35 -14.29
C GLU A 456 22.55 7.88 -15.70
N ARG A 457 22.40 6.98 -16.67
CA ARG A 457 22.23 7.31 -18.08
C ARG A 457 20.92 8.09 -18.35
N GLU A 458 19.81 7.58 -17.85
CA GLU A 458 18.48 8.12 -18.14
C GLU A 458 18.20 9.44 -17.41
N LEU A 459 18.66 9.55 -16.16
CA LEU A 459 18.45 10.74 -15.34
C LEU A 459 19.56 11.77 -15.48
N LYS A 460 20.69 11.43 -16.16
CA LYS A 460 21.88 12.27 -16.31
C LYS A 460 22.47 12.68 -14.95
N LEU A 461 22.43 11.76 -14.00
CA LEU A 461 23.03 11.89 -12.68
C LEU A 461 24.42 11.30 -12.66
N SER A 462 25.22 11.61 -11.65
CA SER A 462 26.42 10.84 -11.34
C SER A 462 26.03 9.53 -10.63
N MET A 463 26.84 8.48 -10.80
CA MET A 463 26.70 7.22 -10.04
C MET A 463 26.66 7.47 -8.52
N PHE A 464 27.34 8.52 -8.05
CA PHE A 464 27.38 8.90 -6.63
C PHE A 464 26.12 9.62 -6.15
N ASP A 465 25.29 10.15 -7.06
CA ASP A 465 24.03 10.81 -6.73
C ASP A 465 22.84 9.83 -6.70
N ILE A 466 23.08 8.58 -7.13
CA ILE A 466 22.02 7.56 -7.13
C ILE A 466 21.79 7.04 -5.72
N THR A 467 20.56 7.17 -5.26
CA THR A 467 20.12 6.75 -3.94
C THR A 467 19.44 5.38 -3.95
N LYS A 468 19.45 4.74 -2.80
CA LYS A 468 18.62 3.54 -2.57
C LYS A 468 17.15 3.94 -2.43
N ASN A 469 16.84 4.88 -1.55
CA ASN A 469 15.48 5.37 -1.27
C ASN A 469 15.57 6.71 -0.53
N GLY A 470 15.40 7.82 -1.23
CA GLY A 470 15.43 9.17 -0.66
C GLY A 470 16.81 9.69 -0.30
N VAL A 471 16.81 10.86 0.31
CA VAL A 471 18.00 11.65 0.63
C VAL A 471 18.95 10.86 1.55
N SER A 472 20.27 11.03 1.35
CA SER A 472 21.33 10.43 2.17
C SER A 472 21.41 8.90 2.14
N SER A 473 20.76 8.24 1.17
CA SER A 473 20.84 6.78 0.99
C SER A 473 21.68 6.35 -0.21
N ASN A 474 22.74 7.11 -0.51
CA ASN A 474 23.66 6.86 -1.62
C ASN A 474 24.33 5.49 -1.47
N ILE A 475 24.42 4.73 -2.57
CA ILE A 475 25.06 3.42 -2.60
C ILE A 475 26.57 3.55 -2.75
N ALA A 476 27.01 4.48 -3.58
CA ALA A 476 28.41 4.80 -3.80
C ALA A 476 28.67 6.26 -3.37
N ILE A 477 29.71 6.50 -2.58
CA ILE A 477 30.03 7.83 -2.03
C ILE A 477 31.37 8.39 -2.55
N GLY A 478 32.06 7.63 -3.38
CA GLY A 478 33.36 8.04 -3.97
C GLY A 478 34.14 6.84 -4.52
N LEU A 479 35.23 7.13 -5.20
CA LEU A 479 36.18 6.15 -5.69
C LEU A 479 37.14 5.74 -4.56
N ASN A 480 37.31 4.42 -4.37
CA ASN A 480 38.18 3.91 -3.30
C ASN A 480 39.72 4.10 -3.57
N LYS A 481 40.07 4.61 -4.74
CA LYS A 481 41.47 4.86 -5.14
C LYS A 481 41.85 6.34 -5.18
N ASP A 482 40.94 7.24 -4.87
CA ASP A 482 41.15 8.70 -4.85
C ASP A 482 41.38 9.22 -3.41
N ILE A 483 41.91 8.35 -2.52
CA ILE A 483 42.27 8.68 -1.14
C ILE A 483 43.77 9.00 -1.04
#